data_a17b3d75c7f8664020cfda3746ac21f0
#
_entry.id   a17b3d75c7f8664020cfda3746ac21f0
#
_cell.length_a   1.000
_cell.length_b   1.000
_cell.length_c   1.000
_cell.angle_alpha   90.00
_cell.angle_beta   90.00
_cell.angle_gamma   90.00
#
_symmetry.space_group_name_H-M   'P 1'
#
loop_
_entity.id
_entity.type
_entity.pdbx_description
1 polymer ?
#
loop_
_entity_poly.entity_id
_entity_poly.type
_entity_poly.pdbx_seq_one_letter_code
_entity_poly.pdbx_strand_id
1 'polypeptide(L)'
;MSRVTVLMPAYNVGTYIKEAIESVLAQTFKDFTLLVIDDCSTDNTAEVVHSFSDLRIRYEKNEHNLGLAENLNRGLDLSDTEFCARMDGDDIAEPTWLETGVKILDTHPEVGICSFGFQFFGTKNSVVRFPELNEDSKVQMFFGCTVIIPVFRRSVMIDNGLRYRTEAFPAEDYDMWSRCYRITQVYNVQQTMFHYRMHPTQISTSKAEAQRQKSNLVKLYMLEWLNPDFSEDEKRFFLDRFCKIESLDDLKKSKAFAKLLVSRNTLGHFSTPALEKRFKYTIGINTLYFAEDSFFAKGHNPARFLKLLFSGFYFTIPAKNRFKILAKSLLFH
;
A
#
# COMPACT_ATOMS: atom_id res chain seq x y z
N MET A 1 -6.47 -29.29 11.44
CA MET A 1 -6.75 -27.84 11.28
C MET A 1 -5.77 -27.32 10.25
N SER A 2 -6.23 -26.49 9.33
CA SER A 2 -5.35 -25.86 8.33
C SER A 2 -4.37 -24.87 8.98
N ARG A 3 -3.22 -24.62 8.34
CA ARG A 3 -2.23 -23.64 8.81
C ARG A 3 -2.57 -22.20 8.44
N VAL A 4 -3.33 -22.01 7.35
CA VAL A 4 -3.67 -20.67 6.83
C VAL A 4 -5.18 -20.53 6.70
N THR A 5 -5.74 -19.42 7.17
CA THR A 5 -7.08 -18.97 6.78
C THR A 5 -6.92 -17.83 5.75
N VAL A 6 -7.42 -18.05 4.54
CA VAL A 6 -7.55 -16.99 3.54
C VAL A 6 -8.87 -16.26 3.79
N LEU A 7 -8.78 -15.03 4.23
CA LEU A 7 -9.91 -14.14 4.50
C LEU A 7 -10.32 -13.46 3.19
N MET A 8 -11.50 -13.78 2.67
CA MET A 8 -12.06 -13.20 1.46
C MET A 8 -13.36 -12.44 1.79
N PRO A 9 -13.27 -11.14 2.10
CA PRO A 9 -14.46 -10.32 2.25
C PRO A 9 -15.17 -10.19 0.90
N ALA A 10 -16.49 -10.33 0.89
CA ALA A 10 -17.31 -10.27 -0.30
C ALA A 10 -18.55 -9.38 -0.07
N TYR A 11 -18.78 -8.43 -0.99
CA TYR A 11 -20.02 -7.65 -1.04
C TYR A 11 -20.32 -7.25 -2.48
N ASN A 12 -21.33 -7.84 -3.08
CA ASN A 12 -21.76 -7.61 -4.45
C ASN A 12 -20.60 -7.76 -5.47
N VAL A 13 -19.88 -8.89 -5.38
CA VAL A 13 -18.75 -9.26 -6.23
C VAL A 13 -19.01 -10.47 -7.11
N GLY A 14 -20.28 -10.85 -7.31
CA GLY A 14 -20.70 -12.04 -8.06
C GLY A 14 -20.10 -12.15 -9.46
N THR A 15 -19.81 -11.02 -10.10
CA THR A 15 -19.15 -10.96 -11.42
C THR A 15 -17.70 -11.45 -11.39
N TYR A 16 -16.99 -11.29 -10.26
CA TYR A 16 -15.53 -11.49 -10.18
C TYR A 16 -15.13 -12.64 -9.26
N ILE A 17 -15.93 -12.94 -8.23
CA ILE A 17 -15.57 -13.82 -7.14
C ILE A 17 -15.24 -15.26 -7.61
N LYS A 18 -15.78 -15.70 -8.74
CA LYS A 18 -15.45 -17.00 -9.30
C LYS A 18 -13.95 -17.13 -9.61
N GLU A 19 -13.40 -16.17 -10.34
CA GLU A 19 -11.97 -16.17 -10.71
C GLU A 19 -11.08 -16.02 -9.46
N ALA A 20 -11.50 -15.21 -8.49
CA ALA A 20 -10.80 -15.05 -7.23
C ALA A 20 -10.72 -16.38 -6.44
N ILE A 21 -11.84 -17.08 -6.27
CA ILE A 21 -11.91 -18.39 -5.61
C ILE A 21 -11.04 -19.42 -6.36
N GLU A 22 -11.18 -19.52 -7.69
CA GLU A 22 -10.40 -20.44 -8.50
C GLU A 22 -8.88 -20.22 -8.32
N SER A 23 -8.43 -18.96 -8.25
CA SER A 23 -7.02 -18.62 -8.04
C SER A 23 -6.51 -19.04 -6.66
N VAL A 24 -7.34 -18.96 -5.62
CA VAL A 24 -7.00 -19.43 -4.27
C VAL A 24 -7.00 -20.96 -4.22
N LEU A 25 -7.97 -21.61 -4.83
CA LEU A 25 -8.01 -23.10 -4.86
C LEU A 25 -6.85 -23.69 -5.65
N ALA A 26 -6.31 -22.96 -6.62
CA ALA A 26 -5.14 -23.36 -7.42
C ALA A 26 -3.80 -23.20 -6.68
N GLN A 27 -3.75 -22.64 -5.47
CA GLN A 27 -2.50 -22.44 -4.74
C GLN A 27 -1.69 -23.74 -4.59
N THR A 28 -0.35 -23.65 -4.71
CA THR A 28 0.57 -24.78 -4.50
C THR A 28 0.58 -25.24 -3.04
N PHE A 29 0.48 -24.32 -2.10
CA PHE A 29 0.28 -24.60 -0.68
C PHE A 29 -1.16 -25.09 -0.46
N LYS A 30 -1.35 -26.30 0.07
CA LYS A 30 -2.68 -26.95 0.15
C LYS A 30 -3.33 -26.90 1.53
N ASP A 31 -2.55 -26.59 2.56
CA ASP A 31 -3.02 -26.63 3.96
C ASP A 31 -3.65 -25.29 4.38
N PHE A 32 -4.76 -24.92 3.71
CA PHE A 32 -5.52 -23.70 3.99
C PHE A 32 -7.02 -23.93 4.00
N THR A 33 -7.72 -23.01 4.64
CA THR A 33 -9.18 -22.80 4.53
C THR A 33 -9.42 -21.46 3.85
N LEU A 34 -10.27 -21.41 2.82
CA LEU A 34 -10.78 -20.19 2.22
C LEU A 34 -12.08 -19.78 2.94
N LEU A 35 -12.00 -18.76 3.77
CA LEU A 35 -13.13 -18.19 4.48
C LEU A 35 -13.71 -17.01 3.67
N VAL A 36 -14.79 -17.25 2.97
CA VAL A 36 -15.57 -16.22 2.25
C VAL A 36 -16.57 -15.63 3.23
N ILE A 37 -16.47 -14.31 3.48
CA ILE A 37 -17.32 -13.60 4.43
C ILE A 37 -18.20 -12.64 3.62
N ASP A 38 -19.42 -13.07 3.32
CA ASP A 38 -20.41 -12.32 2.55
C ASP A 38 -21.09 -11.27 3.43
N ASP A 39 -20.85 -10.01 3.15
CA ASP A 39 -21.37 -8.87 3.88
C ASP A 39 -22.81 -8.50 3.46
N CYS A 40 -23.69 -9.51 3.43
CA CYS A 40 -25.10 -9.37 3.04
C CYS A 40 -25.27 -8.94 1.56
N SER A 41 -24.56 -9.62 0.64
CA SER A 41 -24.72 -9.37 -0.81
C SER A 41 -26.14 -9.55 -1.28
N THR A 42 -26.54 -8.74 -2.25
CA THR A 42 -27.87 -8.74 -2.92
C THR A 42 -27.80 -9.20 -4.37
N ASP A 43 -26.60 -9.42 -4.91
CA ASP A 43 -26.37 -10.01 -6.23
C ASP A 43 -26.21 -11.55 -6.14
N ASN A 44 -25.69 -12.16 -7.20
CA ASN A 44 -25.45 -13.59 -7.25
C ASN A 44 -24.16 -14.07 -6.56
N THR A 45 -23.53 -13.27 -5.70
CA THR A 45 -22.27 -13.62 -5.00
C THR A 45 -22.40 -14.95 -4.25
N ALA A 46 -23.45 -15.12 -3.42
CA ALA A 46 -23.69 -16.33 -2.67
C ALA A 46 -23.90 -17.56 -3.56
N GLU A 47 -24.65 -17.42 -4.64
CA GLU A 47 -24.90 -18.48 -5.61
C GLU A 47 -23.61 -18.97 -6.25
N VAL A 48 -22.73 -18.02 -6.67
CA VAL A 48 -21.43 -18.36 -7.24
C VAL A 48 -20.57 -19.11 -6.24
N VAL A 49 -20.48 -18.67 -4.98
CA VAL A 49 -19.70 -19.37 -3.94
C VAL A 49 -20.22 -20.79 -3.71
N HIS A 50 -21.54 -20.96 -3.62
CA HIS A 50 -22.16 -22.29 -3.41
C HIS A 50 -22.05 -23.22 -4.61
N SER A 51 -21.68 -22.72 -5.80
CA SER A 51 -21.41 -23.57 -6.98
C SER A 51 -20.13 -24.39 -6.87
N PHE A 52 -19.25 -24.05 -5.92
CA PHE A 52 -18.03 -24.80 -5.65
C PHE A 52 -18.29 -25.94 -4.65
N SER A 53 -17.71 -27.11 -4.92
CA SER A 53 -17.82 -28.28 -4.02
C SER A 53 -16.52 -28.57 -3.24
N ASP A 54 -15.53 -27.66 -3.25
CA ASP A 54 -14.25 -27.85 -2.57
C ASP A 54 -14.41 -27.67 -1.06
N LEU A 55 -14.01 -28.68 -0.28
CA LEU A 55 -14.15 -28.70 1.19
C LEU A 55 -13.28 -27.67 1.92
N ARG A 56 -12.35 -27.04 1.23
CA ARG A 56 -11.54 -25.96 1.80
C ARG A 56 -12.30 -24.65 1.88
N ILE A 57 -13.44 -24.50 1.19
CA ILE A 57 -14.26 -23.30 1.24
C ILE A 57 -15.17 -23.35 2.46
N ARG A 58 -15.11 -22.31 3.28
CA ARG A 58 -16.06 -22.00 4.33
C ARG A 58 -16.76 -20.70 3.98
N TYR A 59 -18.10 -20.74 3.86
CA TYR A 59 -18.91 -19.56 3.55
C TYR A 59 -19.64 -19.10 4.81
N GLU A 60 -19.52 -17.84 5.13
CA GLU A 60 -20.21 -17.16 6.24
C GLU A 60 -20.93 -15.92 5.69
N LYS A 61 -22.20 -15.77 6.03
CA LYS A 61 -23.00 -14.61 5.64
C LYS A 61 -23.32 -13.73 6.85
N ASN A 62 -23.20 -12.41 6.69
CA ASN A 62 -23.67 -11.45 7.68
C ASN A 62 -25.19 -11.28 7.58
N GLU A 63 -25.85 -11.03 8.71
CA GLU A 63 -27.30 -10.77 8.76
C GLU A 63 -27.66 -9.42 8.11
N HIS A 64 -26.72 -8.48 8.15
CA HIS A 64 -26.81 -7.15 7.52
C HIS A 64 -25.42 -6.70 7.08
N ASN A 65 -25.35 -5.66 6.24
CA ASN A 65 -24.07 -5.11 5.79
C ASN A 65 -23.35 -4.40 6.93
N LEU A 66 -22.19 -4.91 7.32
CA LEU A 66 -21.33 -4.39 8.40
C LEU A 66 -20.29 -3.39 7.88
N GLY A 67 -20.00 -3.41 6.58
CA GLY A 67 -18.90 -2.72 5.95
C GLY A 67 -17.57 -3.49 6.03
N LEU A 68 -16.65 -3.15 5.12
CA LEU A 68 -15.41 -3.91 4.90
C LEU A 68 -14.57 -4.11 6.17
N ALA A 69 -14.41 -3.08 6.98
CA ALA A 69 -13.58 -3.15 8.20
C ALA A 69 -14.13 -4.17 9.21
N GLU A 70 -15.42 -4.12 9.53
CA GLU A 70 -16.04 -5.06 10.45
C GLU A 70 -16.16 -6.47 9.85
N ASN A 71 -16.37 -6.57 8.54
CA ASN A 71 -16.38 -7.85 7.86
C ASN A 71 -15.01 -8.55 7.94
N LEU A 72 -13.91 -7.81 7.79
CA LEU A 72 -12.55 -8.31 7.99
C LEU A 72 -12.29 -8.68 9.46
N ASN A 73 -12.78 -7.89 10.43
CA ASN A 73 -12.68 -8.20 11.85
C ASN A 73 -13.40 -9.50 12.19
N ARG A 74 -14.61 -9.69 11.66
CA ARG A 74 -15.35 -10.96 11.81
C ARG A 74 -14.55 -12.14 11.24
N GLY A 75 -13.88 -11.94 10.10
CA GLY A 75 -13.01 -12.97 9.53
C GLY A 75 -11.83 -13.33 10.43
N LEU A 76 -11.21 -12.34 11.08
CA LEU A 76 -10.15 -12.58 12.08
C LEU A 76 -10.67 -13.36 13.30
N ASP A 77 -11.88 -13.08 13.76
CA ASP A 77 -12.49 -13.77 14.91
C ASP A 77 -12.88 -15.21 14.56
N LEU A 78 -13.34 -15.45 13.35
CA LEU A 78 -13.71 -16.78 12.85
C LEU A 78 -12.51 -17.67 12.47
N SER A 79 -11.31 -17.09 12.36
CA SER A 79 -10.09 -17.83 12.07
C SER A 79 -9.42 -18.32 13.34
N ASP A 80 -8.88 -19.54 13.29
CA ASP A 80 -8.17 -20.20 14.40
C ASP A 80 -6.79 -20.74 13.99
N THR A 81 -6.33 -20.37 12.82
CA THR A 81 -5.09 -20.83 12.21
C THR A 81 -3.86 -20.01 12.64
N GLU A 82 -2.67 -20.56 12.42
CA GLU A 82 -1.40 -19.90 12.71
C GLU A 82 -1.24 -18.62 11.89
N PHE A 83 -1.57 -18.69 10.60
CA PHE A 83 -1.49 -17.57 9.67
C PHE A 83 -2.86 -17.20 9.13
N CYS A 84 -3.01 -15.92 8.81
CA CYS A 84 -4.09 -15.40 7.98
C CYS A 84 -3.52 -14.83 6.69
N ALA A 85 -4.30 -14.88 5.63
CA ALA A 85 -4.02 -14.20 4.38
C ALA A 85 -5.25 -13.40 3.96
N ARG A 86 -5.08 -12.16 3.49
CA ARG A 86 -6.20 -11.40 2.93
C ARG A 86 -6.21 -11.55 1.41
N MET A 87 -7.39 -11.76 0.85
CA MET A 87 -7.63 -11.80 -0.59
C MET A 87 -8.97 -11.14 -0.90
N ASP A 88 -8.98 -10.12 -1.74
CA ASP A 88 -10.21 -9.46 -2.11
C ASP A 88 -10.95 -10.27 -3.22
N GLY A 89 -12.30 -10.23 -3.22
CA GLY A 89 -13.13 -11.09 -4.06
C GLY A 89 -13.18 -10.70 -5.54
N ASP A 90 -12.43 -9.67 -5.95
CA ASP A 90 -12.32 -9.15 -7.32
C ASP A 90 -10.91 -9.28 -7.94
N ASP A 91 -9.95 -9.79 -7.18
CA ASP A 91 -8.55 -9.93 -7.57
C ASP A 91 -8.16 -11.39 -7.90
N ILE A 92 -6.94 -11.60 -8.40
CA ILE A 92 -6.42 -12.92 -8.77
C ILE A 92 -5.04 -13.13 -8.15
N ALA A 93 -4.86 -14.24 -7.41
CA ALA A 93 -3.59 -14.61 -6.80
C ALA A 93 -2.75 -15.51 -7.73
N GLU A 94 -1.42 -15.31 -7.74
CA GLU A 94 -0.49 -16.23 -8.37
C GLU A 94 -0.40 -17.56 -7.60
N PRO A 95 -0.17 -18.71 -8.27
CA PRO A 95 -0.26 -20.02 -7.65
C PRO A 95 0.69 -20.25 -6.45
N THR A 96 1.78 -19.51 -6.35
CA THR A 96 2.79 -19.65 -5.27
C THR A 96 2.68 -18.59 -4.18
N TRP A 97 1.62 -17.80 -4.18
CA TRP A 97 1.42 -16.70 -3.21
C TRP A 97 1.44 -17.19 -1.75
N LEU A 98 0.59 -18.14 -1.38
CA LEU A 98 0.55 -18.68 -0.02
C LEU A 98 1.84 -19.38 0.37
N GLU A 99 2.38 -20.23 -0.51
CA GLU A 99 3.63 -20.96 -0.28
C GLU A 99 4.79 -20.00 0.01
N THR A 100 4.91 -18.93 -0.79
CA THR A 100 5.94 -17.90 -0.60
C THR A 100 5.76 -17.17 0.72
N GLY A 101 4.53 -16.76 1.06
CA GLY A 101 4.24 -16.04 2.30
C GLY A 101 4.52 -16.89 3.54
N VAL A 102 4.04 -18.14 3.56
CA VAL A 102 4.27 -19.08 4.67
C VAL A 102 5.75 -19.35 4.83
N LYS A 103 6.49 -19.61 3.72
CA LYS A 103 7.94 -19.86 3.77
C LYS A 103 8.70 -18.67 4.40
N ILE A 104 8.38 -17.44 4.00
CA ILE A 104 9.01 -16.24 4.60
C ILE A 104 8.72 -16.19 6.09
N LEU A 105 7.47 -16.36 6.50
CA LEU A 105 7.10 -16.33 7.90
C LEU A 105 7.78 -17.47 8.70
N ASP A 106 7.86 -18.68 8.16
CA ASP A 106 8.52 -19.82 8.83
C ASP A 106 10.03 -19.59 9.01
N THR A 107 10.69 -18.94 8.04
CA THR A 107 12.15 -18.74 8.07
C THR A 107 12.58 -17.45 8.79
N HIS A 108 11.66 -16.50 9.02
CA HIS A 108 11.91 -15.20 9.64
C HIS A 108 10.94 -14.96 10.81
N PRO A 109 11.23 -15.46 12.03
CA PRO A 109 10.33 -15.33 13.18
C PRO A 109 10.03 -13.88 13.57
N GLU A 110 10.95 -12.95 13.28
CA GLU A 110 10.81 -11.52 13.53
C GLU A 110 9.80 -10.84 12.57
N VAL A 111 9.51 -11.48 11.42
CA VAL A 111 8.53 -11.00 10.45
C VAL A 111 7.14 -11.47 10.83
N GLY A 112 6.25 -10.56 11.10
CA GLY A 112 4.84 -10.85 11.35
C GLY A 112 3.95 -10.70 10.13
N ILE A 113 4.41 -9.97 9.10
CA ILE A 113 3.62 -9.67 7.90
C ILE A 113 4.51 -9.83 6.67
N CYS A 114 4.09 -10.70 5.75
CA CYS A 114 4.67 -10.86 4.42
C CYS A 114 3.71 -10.26 3.39
N SER A 115 4.14 -9.23 2.67
CA SER A 115 3.38 -8.58 1.60
C SER A 115 4.09 -8.76 0.25
N PHE A 116 3.46 -8.33 -0.84
CA PHE A 116 3.89 -8.73 -2.17
C PHE A 116 3.80 -7.58 -3.18
N GLY A 117 4.56 -7.70 -4.27
CA GLY A 117 4.32 -6.90 -5.47
C GLY A 117 3.05 -7.34 -6.18
N PHE A 118 2.45 -6.43 -6.92
CA PHE A 118 1.23 -6.70 -7.68
C PHE A 118 1.26 -6.04 -9.07
N GLN A 119 0.40 -6.52 -9.95
CA GLN A 119 0.18 -5.96 -11.26
C GLN A 119 -1.27 -5.51 -11.41
N PHE A 120 -1.47 -4.28 -11.83
CA PHE A 120 -2.79 -3.84 -12.28
C PHE A 120 -3.16 -4.52 -13.58
N PHE A 121 -4.43 -4.90 -13.74
CA PHE A 121 -5.00 -5.36 -15.00
C PHE A 121 -6.43 -4.82 -15.21
N GLY A 122 -6.96 -4.96 -16.42
CA GLY A 122 -8.21 -4.32 -16.83
C GLY A 122 -7.93 -2.98 -17.52
N THR A 123 -8.37 -1.87 -16.96
CA THR A 123 -8.19 -0.54 -17.57
C THR A 123 -6.78 0.04 -17.39
N LYS A 124 -5.97 -0.53 -16.54
CA LYS A 124 -4.58 -0.14 -16.28
C LYS A 124 -3.68 -1.36 -16.30
N ASN A 125 -2.46 -1.20 -16.81
CA ASN A 125 -1.46 -2.26 -16.80
C ASN A 125 -0.13 -1.69 -16.29
N SER A 126 0.20 -1.91 -15.03
CA SER A 126 1.48 -1.50 -14.43
C SER A 126 1.80 -2.37 -13.23
N VAL A 127 3.09 -2.62 -13.02
CA VAL A 127 3.58 -3.39 -11.87
C VAL A 127 3.95 -2.43 -10.74
N VAL A 128 3.55 -2.79 -9.52
CA VAL A 128 3.89 -2.08 -8.28
C VAL A 128 4.72 -3.01 -7.39
N ARG A 129 5.80 -2.47 -6.82
CA ARG A 129 6.63 -3.11 -5.81
C ARG A 129 6.92 -2.13 -4.70
N PHE A 130 6.99 -2.65 -3.49
CA PHE A 130 7.35 -1.87 -2.31
C PHE A 130 8.79 -2.16 -1.89
N PRO A 131 9.42 -1.30 -1.08
CA PRO A 131 10.73 -1.63 -0.53
C PRO A 131 10.70 -2.95 0.23
N GLU A 132 11.67 -3.82 -0.05
CA GLU A 132 11.77 -5.16 0.53
C GLU A 132 12.01 -5.12 2.04
N LEU A 133 12.97 -4.31 2.46
CA LEU A 133 13.40 -4.24 3.85
C LEU A 133 12.41 -3.45 4.72
N ASN A 134 12.16 -3.94 5.91
CA ASN A 134 11.25 -3.35 6.89
C ASN A 134 11.45 -1.85 7.07
N GLU A 135 12.69 -1.38 7.28
CA GLU A 135 12.96 0.03 7.57
C GLU A 135 12.67 0.95 6.39
N ASP A 136 13.03 0.54 5.16
CA ASP A 136 12.70 1.29 3.95
C ASP A 136 11.18 1.29 3.72
N SER A 137 10.51 0.17 3.97
CA SER A 137 9.06 0.01 3.80
C SER A 137 8.29 0.82 4.84
N LYS A 138 8.72 0.81 6.10
CA LYS A 138 8.15 1.63 7.19
C LYS A 138 8.21 3.13 6.87
N VAL A 139 9.35 3.60 6.36
CA VAL A 139 9.50 5.01 5.93
C VAL A 139 8.64 5.31 4.70
N GLN A 140 8.42 4.35 3.80
CA GLN A 140 7.52 4.52 2.66
C GLN A 140 6.07 4.80 3.10
N MET A 141 5.64 4.31 4.28
CA MET A 141 4.32 4.55 4.83
C MET A 141 3.99 6.04 5.05
N PHE A 142 4.96 6.94 5.08
CA PHE A 142 4.69 8.40 5.05
C PHE A 142 4.00 8.86 3.75
N PHE A 143 4.06 8.06 2.69
CA PHE A 143 3.55 8.42 1.37
C PHE A 143 2.37 7.56 0.90
N GLY A 144 2.19 6.40 1.48
CA GLY A 144 1.12 5.47 1.15
C GLY A 144 1.34 4.08 1.74
N CYS A 145 0.31 3.28 1.71
CA CYS A 145 0.34 1.90 2.19
C CYS A 145 1.38 1.06 1.43
N THR A 146 2.13 0.23 2.15
CA THR A 146 3.15 -0.66 1.60
C THR A 146 2.84 -2.14 1.84
N VAL A 147 1.68 -2.43 2.37
CA VAL A 147 1.21 -3.80 2.63
C VAL A 147 -0.06 -4.04 1.85
N ILE A 148 0.02 -4.94 0.90
CA ILE A 148 -1.09 -5.31 0.01
C ILE A 148 -1.20 -6.83 -0.02
N ILE A 149 -2.41 -7.36 0.12
CA ILE A 149 -2.73 -8.81 0.08
C ILE A 149 -1.72 -9.65 0.89
N PRO A 150 -1.55 -9.34 2.20
CA PRO A 150 -0.54 -9.99 3.01
C PRO A 150 -0.91 -11.41 3.41
N VAL A 151 0.15 -12.21 3.67
CA VAL A 151 0.10 -13.36 4.57
C VAL A 151 0.72 -12.93 5.88
N PHE A 152 0.06 -13.15 7.01
CA PHE A 152 0.51 -12.61 8.29
C PHE A 152 0.24 -13.58 9.46
N ARG A 153 1.03 -13.44 10.53
CA ARG A 153 0.78 -14.16 11.77
C ARG A 153 -0.50 -13.63 12.41
N ARG A 154 -1.46 -14.51 12.62
CA ARG A 154 -2.72 -14.16 13.29
C ARG A 154 -2.47 -13.57 14.69
N SER A 155 -1.48 -14.08 15.41
CA SER A 155 -1.07 -13.61 16.73
C SER A 155 -0.72 -12.12 16.76
N VAL A 156 -0.13 -11.57 15.70
CA VAL A 156 0.18 -10.13 15.60
C VAL A 156 -1.09 -9.29 15.79
N MET A 157 -2.23 -9.73 15.27
CA MET A 157 -3.50 -9.03 15.44
C MET A 157 -4.12 -9.31 16.80
N ILE A 158 -4.26 -10.58 17.15
CA ILE A 158 -5.04 -11.02 18.31
C ILE A 158 -4.35 -10.65 19.62
N ASP A 159 -3.05 -10.95 19.77
CA ASP A 159 -2.32 -10.75 21.02
C ASP A 159 -2.10 -9.25 21.33
N ASN A 160 -2.18 -8.40 20.30
CA ASN A 160 -2.04 -6.95 20.43
C ASN A 160 -3.37 -6.20 20.35
N GLY A 161 -4.50 -6.89 20.32
CA GLY A 161 -5.83 -6.30 20.25
C GLY A 161 -6.06 -5.44 19.00
N LEU A 162 -5.33 -5.72 17.91
CA LEU A 162 -5.47 -4.97 16.66
C LEU A 162 -6.73 -5.38 15.91
N ARG A 163 -7.48 -4.37 15.47
CA ARG A 163 -8.68 -4.51 14.65
C ARG A 163 -8.68 -3.46 13.55
N TYR A 164 -9.30 -3.79 12.41
CA TYR A 164 -9.63 -2.80 11.38
C TYR A 164 -10.60 -1.78 11.98
N ARG A 165 -10.39 -0.50 11.71
CA ARG A 165 -11.20 0.58 12.24
C ARG A 165 -12.20 1.06 11.20
N THR A 166 -13.48 1.06 11.54
CA THR A 166 -14.56 1.52 10.65
C THR A 166 -14.41 2.98 10.27
N GLU A 167 -13.97 3.80 11.21
CA GLU A 167 -13.71 5.23 10.99
C GLU A 167 -12.54 5.51 10.04
N ALA A 168 -11.66 4.52 9.80
CA ALA A 168 -10.56 4.64 8.85
C ALA A 168 -10.98 4.34 7.40
N PHE A 169 -12.15 3.70 7.19
CA PHE A 169 -12.64 3.36 5.86
C PHE A 169 -12.80 4.63 4.98
N PRO A 170 -12.39 4.61 3.71
CA PRO A 170 -11.84 3.51 2.91
C PRO A 170 -10.29 3.46 2.82
N ALA A 171 -9.58 3.68 3.92
CA ALA A 171 -8.14 3.48 4.07
C ALA A 171 -7.85 2.62 5.32
N GLU A 172 -8.74 1.67 5.63
CA GLU A 172 -8.69 0.81 6.81
C GLU A 172 -7.47 -0.11 6.83
N ASP A 173 -7.00 -0.52 5.65
CA ASP A 173 -5.78 -1.30 5.44
C ASP A 173 -4.55 -0.47 5.79
N TYR A 174 -4.46 0.74 5.27
CA TYR A 174 -3.35 1.65 5.55
C TYR A 174 -3.27 2.00 7.05
N ASP A 175 -4.41 2.25 7.70
CA ASP A 175 -4.49 2.45 9.16
C ASP A 175 -4.00 1.20 9.90
N MET A 176 -4.52 0.02 9.57
CA MET A 176 -4.15 -1.24 10.21
C MET A 176 -2.65 -1.49 10.11
N TRP A 177 -2.10 -1.44 8.90
CA TRP A 177 -0.70 -1.78 8.69
C TRP A 177 0.24 -0.74 9.29
N SER A 178 -0.14 0.54 9.34
CA SER A 178 0.65 1.59 10.02
C SER A 178 0.82 1.29 11.52
N ARG A 179 -0.21 0.73 12.16
CA ARG A 179 -0.15 0.28 13.56
C ARG A 179 0.68 -0.98 13.73
N CYS A 180 0.61 -1.92 12.77
CA CYS A 180 1.40 -3.15 12.81
C CYS A 180 2.91 -2.89 12.76
N TYR A 181 3.37 -1.88 12.01
CA TYR A 181 4.79 -1.50 11.98
C TYR A 181 5.39 -1.09 13.34
N ARG A 182 4.56 -0.84 14.36
CA ARG A 182 5.01 -0.59 15.73
C ARG A 182 5.30 -1.87 16.51
N ILE A 183 4.83 -3.01 16.02
CA ILE A 183 4.77 -4.26 16.77
C ILE A 183 5.63 -5.34 16.14
N THR A 184 5.68 -5.37 14.81
CA THR A 184 6.34 -6.44 14.06
C THR A 184 7.04 -5.91 12.83
N GLN A 185 7.93 -6.74 12.27
CA GLN A 185 8.57 -6.45 10.98
C GLN A 185 7.66 -6.85 9.81
N VAL A 186 7.79 -6.11 8.72
CA VAL A 186 7.14 -6.37 7.44
C VAL A 186 8.19 -6.71 6.40
N TYR A 187 7.96 -7.77 5.64
CA TYR A 187 8.77 -8.16 4.48
C TYR A 187 7.96 -8.04 3.19
N ASN A 188 8.47 -7.32 2.21
CA ASN A 188 7.81 -7.17 0.91
C ASN A 188 8.55 -8.00 -0.15
N VAL A 189 7.94 -9.09 -0.58
CA VAL A 189 8.42 -9.94 -1.67
C VAL A 189 8.44 -9.15 -2.98
N GLN A 190 9.58 -9.18 -3.69
CA GLN A 190 9.78 -8.38 -4.90
C GLN A 190 9.12 -8.98 -6.15
N GLN A 191 8.57 -10.18 -6.04
CA GLN A 191 7.84 -10.83 -7.10
C GLN A 191 6.39 -10.33 -7.15
N THR A 192 5.81 -10.28 -8.33
CA THR A 192 4.37 -10.08 -8.51
C THR A 192 3.65 -11.36 -8.12
N MET A 193 2.84 -11.29 -7.08
CA MET A 193 2.12 -12.44 -6.54
C MET A 193 0.61 -12.28 -6.65
N PHE A 194 0.15 -11.15 -7.16
CA PHE A 194 -1.25 -11.02 -7.47
C PHE A 194 -1.55 -9.97 -8.54
N HIS A 195 -2.74 -10.09 -9.14
CA HIS A 195 -3.27 -9.20 -10.15
C HIS A 195 -4.43 -8.42 -9.57
N TYR A 196 -4.23 -7.10 -9.47
CA TYR A 196 -5.22 -6.14 -8.97
C TYR A 196 -6.13 -5.70 -10.10
N ARG A 197 -7.40 -6.04 -10.03
CA ARG A 197 -8.39 -5.69 -11.05
C ARG A 197 -8.78 -4.22 -10.96
N MET A 198 -8.82 -3.57 -12.12
CA MET A 198 -9.29 -2.20 -12.24
C MET A 198 -10.66 -2.16 -12.90
N HIS A 199 -11.68 -1.79 -12.12
CA HIS A 199 -13.05 -1.63 -12.60
C HIS A 199 -13.75 -0.42 -11.97
N PRO A 200 -14.81 0.15 -12.62
CA PRO A 200 -15.41 1.43 -12.19
C PRO A 200 -16.07 1.41 -10.81
N THR A 201 -16.57 0.26 -10.36
CA THR A 201 -17.33 0.13 -9.12
C THR A 201 -16.47 -0.18 -7.89
N GLN A 202 -15.17 -0.43 -8.06
CA GLN A 202 -14.28 -0.71 -6.94
C GLN A 202 -14.14 0.49 -5.99
N ILE A 203 -13.89 0.22 -4.71
CA ILE A 203 -13.80 1.23 -3.64
C ILE A 203 -12.74 2.29 -3.95
N SER A 204 -11.56 1.89 -4.40
CA SER A 204 -10.44 2.80 -4.71
C SER A 204 -10.74 3.77 -5.86
N THR A 205 -11.72 3.48 -6.71
CA THR A 205 -12.21 4.37 -7.77
C THR A 205 -13.41 5.19 -7.30
N SER A 206 -14.43 4.52 -6.78
CA SER A 206 -15.71 5.16 -6.42
C SER A 206 -15.61 6.06 -5.19
N LYS A 207 -14.66 5.80 -4.29
CA LYS A 207 -14.45 6.55 -3.03
C LYS A 207 -13.07 7.22 -2.95
N ALA A 208 -12.43 7.52 -4.08
CA ALA A 208 -11.06 8.04 -4.15
C ALA A 208 -10.79 9.27 -3.28
N GLU A 209 -11.72 10.24 -3.25
CA GLU A 209 -11.56 11.45 -2.43
C GLU A 209 -11.65 11.15 -0.93
N ALA A 210 -12.62 10.33 -0.50
CA ALA A 210 -12.72 9.89 0.89
C ALA A 210 -11.48 9.08 1.30
N GLN A 211 -10.98 8.20 0.43
CA GLN A 211 -9.76 7.43 0.66
C GLN A 211 -8.54 8.35 0.82
N ARG A 212 -8.42 9.40 0.01
CA ARG A 212 -7.35 10.40 0.13
C ARG A 212 -7.39 11.10 1.49
N GLN A 213 -8.59 11.52 1.94
CA GLN A 213 -8.77 12.19 3.24
C GLN A 213 -8.38 11.26 4.39
N LYS A 214 -8.85 10.01 4.40
CA LYS A 214 -8.50 9.02 5.43
C LYS A 214 -7.01 8.65 5.40
N SER A 215 -6.43 8.48 4.20
CA SER A 215 -4.99 8.26 4.04
C SER A 215 -4.16 9.43 4.61
N ASN A 216 -4.63 10.66 4.53
CA ASN A 216 -3.95 11.82 5.12
C ASN A 216 -3.92 11.73 6.66
N LEU A 217 -4.97 11.22 7.30
CA LEU A 217 -4.96 10.97 8.75
C LEU A 217 -3.89 9.94 9.13
N VAL A 218 -3.74 8.87 8.34
CA VAL A 218 -2.68 7.88 8.58
C VAL A 218 -1.29 8.49 8.41
N LYS A 219 -1.09 9.35 7.40
CA LYS A 219 0.18 10.06 7.21
C LYS A 219 0.51 10.97 8.38
N LEU A 220 -0.49 11.66 8.96
CA LEU A 220 -0.32 12.46 10.18
C LEU A 220 0.04 11.57 11.36
N TYR A 221 -0.60 10.43 11.52
CA TYR A 221 -0.26 9.45 12.54
C TYR A 221 1.20 8.95 12.42
N MET A 222 1.68 8.72 11.19
CA MET A 222 3.10 8.40 10.95
C MET A 222 4.03 9.55 11.32
N LEU A 223 3.63 10.80 11.04
CA LEU A 223 4.38 11.99 11.40
C LEU A 223 4.48 12.17 12.92
N GLU A 224 3.37 12.00 13.63
CA GLU A 224 3.32 12.03 15.10
C GLU A 224 4.10 10.88 15.73
N TRP A 225 4.16 9.73 15.09
CA TRP A 225 5.01 8.63 15.53
C TRP A 225 6.50 8.94 15.34
N LEU A 226 6.87 9.67 14.30
CA LEU A 226 8.24 10.16 14.14
C LEU A 226 8.59 11.13 15.27
N ASN A 227 7.73 12.12 15.53
CA ASN A 227 7.85 13.10 16.60
C ASN A 227 6.49 13.79 16.84
N PRO A 228 5.99 13.87 18.08
CA PRO A 228 4.70 14.50 18.37
C PRO A 228 4.70 16.03 18.25
N ASP A 229 5.88 16.70 18.24
CA ASP A 229 6.00 18.15 18.36
C ASP A 229 5.90 18.90 17.00
N PHE A 230 5.31 18.29 15.99
CA PHE A 230 5.02 19.00 14.74
C PHE A 230 3.86 19.98 14.91
N SER A 231 4.11 21.24 14.53
CA SER A 231 3.07 22.26 14.51
C SER A 231 2.00 21.97 13.43
N GLU A 232 0.81 22.58 13.57
CA GLU A 232 -0.25 22.42 12.58
C GLU A 232 0.15 22.93 11.18
N ASP A 233 0.98 23.98 11.10
CA ASP A 233 1.50 24.47 9.83
C ASP A 233 2.48 23.47 9.17
N GLU A 234 3.32 22.80 9.97
CA GLU A 234 4.21 21.74 9.49
C GLU A 234 3.43 20.51 9.03
N LYS A 235 2.39 20.10 9.77
CA LYS A 235 1.48 19.02 9.38
C LYS A 235 0.77 19.34 8.05
N ARG A 236 0.23 20.56 7.94
CA ARG A 236 -0.40 21.05 6.70
C ARG A 236 0.58 21.11 5.55
N PHE A 237 1.81 21.62 5.76
CA PHE A 237 2.85 21.62 4.74
C PHE A 237 3.17 20.22 4.24
N PHE A 238 3.29 19.25 5.16
CA PHE A 238 3.55 17.84 4.83
C PHE A 238 2.47 17.27 3.92
N LEU A 239 1.20 17.47 4.25
CA LEU A 239 0.09 16.92 3.48
C LEU A 239 -0.10 17.59 2.12
N ASP A 240 -0.02 18.93 2.08
CA ASP A 240 -0.51 19.70 0.94
C ASP A 240 0.60 20.17 0.00
N ARG A 241 1.81 20.35 0.52
CA ARG A 241 2.88 21.04 -0.21
C ARG A 241 4.16 20.23 -0.38
N PHE A 242 4.46 19.29 0.50
CA PHE A 242 5.74 18.58 0.50
C PHE A 242 6.03 17.86 -0.83
N CYS A 243 5.00 17.29 -1.45
CA CYS A 243 5.09 16.61 -2.76
C CYS A 243 4.51 17.43 -3.92
N LYS A 244 3.95 18.62 -3.66
CA LYS A 244 3.36 19.49 -4.68
C LYS A 244 4.31 20.64 -5.01
N ILE A 245 5.03 20.55 -6.13
CA ILE A 245 6.08 21.48 -6.53
C ILE A 245 5.62 22.27 -7.75
N GLU A 246 5.46 23.56 -7.58
CA GLU A 246 5.09 24.51 -8.64
C GLU A 246 6.22 25.51 -8.96
N SER A 247 7.21 25.62 -8.06
CA SER A 247 8.33 26.57 -8.18
C SER A 247 9.64 26.02 -7.61
N LEU A 248 10.76 26.69 -7.92
CA LEU A 248 12.05 26.41 -7.28
C LEU A 248 12.03 26.72 -5.77
N ASP A 249 11.19 27.63 -5.32
CA ASP A 249 11.03 27.93 -3.90
C ASP A 249 10.34 26.77 -3.17
N ASP A 250 9.34 26.14 -3.79
CA ASP A 250 8.71 24.93 -3.24
C ASP A 250 9.74 23.79 -3.10
N LEU A 251 10.63 23.62 -4.09
CA LEU A 251 11.73 22.63 -3.98
C LEU A 251 12.65 22.92 -2.79
N LYS A 252 12.99 24.21 -2.56
CA LYS A 252 13.81 24.62 -1.41
C LYS A 252 13.10 24.32 -0.09
N LYS A 253 11.81 24.68 0.03
CA LYS A 253 10.98 24.42 1.21
C LYS A 253 10.84 22.91 1.47
N SER A 254 10.56 22.12 0.44
CA SER A 254 10.46 20.65 0.57
C SER A 254 11.81 20.04 0.98
N LYS A 255 12.93 20.50 0.46
CA LYS A 255 14.26 20.04 0.89
C LYS A 255 14.56 20.42 2.34
N ALA A 256 14.20 21.62 2.76
CA ALA A 256 14.36 22.06 4.16
C ALA A 256 13.48 21.21 5.09
N PHE A 257 12.24 20.97 4.71
CA PHE A 257 11.32 20.13 5.47
C PHE A 257 11.77 18.67 5.56
N ALA A 258 12.31 18.10 4.48
CA ALA A 258 12.92 16.76 4.50
C ALA A 258 14.07 16.67 5.53
N LYS A 259 14.91 17.70 5.63
CA LYS A 259 15.96 17.77 6.65
C LYS A 259 15.38 17.89 8.06
N LEU A 260 14.30 18.65 8.23
CA LEU A 260 13.59 18.78 9.50
C LEU A 260 13.02 17.43 9.95
N LEU A 261 12.41 16.66 9.05
CA LEU A 261 11.90 15.31 9.35
C LEU A 261 13.02 14.39 9.87
N VAL A 262 14.18 14.42 9.21
CA VAL A 262 15.33 13.61 9.64
C VAL A 262 15.85 14.07 11.01
N SER A 263 16.00 15.39 11.24
CA SER A 263 16.50 15.93 12.51
C SER A 263 15.55 15.70 13.70
N ARG A 264 14.26 15.57 13.45
CA ARG A 264 13.25 15.28 14.47
C ARG A 264 13.07 13.79 14.77
N ASN A 265 13.82 12.90 14.12
CA ASN A 265 13.81 11.46 14.45
C ASN A 265 14.60 11.19 15.76
N THR A 266 14.19 11.82 16.83
CA THR A 266 14.88 11.73 18.14
C THR A 266 14.40 10.55 18.97
N LEU A 267 13.23 9.99 18.67
CA LEU A 267 12.63 8.86 19.40
C LEU A 267 13.15 7.49 18.92
N GLY A 268 13.92 7.44 17.83
CA GLY A 268 14.53 6.21 17.32
C GLY A 268 13.54 5.22 16.68
N HIS A 269 12.31 5.64 16.42
CA HIS A 269 11.29 4.77 15.82
C HIS A 269 11.56 4.43 14.35
N PHE A 270 12.36 5.23 13.67
CA PHE A 270 12.70 5.06 12.26
C PHE A 270 14.21 5.02 12.07
N SER A 271 14.66 4.24 11.10
CA SER A 271 16.06 4.25 10.67
C SER A 271 16.41 5.60 10.01
N THR A 272 17.35 6.34 10.58
CA THR A 272 17.82 7.62 10.01
C THR A 272 18.36 7.45 8.58
N PRO A 273 19.18 6.42 8.25
CA PRO A 273 19.59 6.17 6.87
C PRO A 273 18.41 5.91 5.91
N ALA A 274 17.36 5.19 6.35
CA ALA A 274 16.17 4.95 5.54
C ALA A 274 15.39 6.24 5.28
N LEU A 275 15.22 7.10 6.31
CA LEU A 275 14.61 8.42 6.17
C LEU A 275 15.37 9.30 5.16
N GLU A 276 16.69 9.42 5.32
CA GLU A 276 17.55 10.21 4.42
C GLU A 276 17.46 9.71 2.98
N LYS A 277 17.58 8.40 2.77
CA LYS A 277 17.46 7.75 1.46
C LYS A 277 16.11 8.06 0.82
N ARG A 278 15.02 7.88 1.57
CA ARG A 278 13.66 8.07 1.06
C ARG A 278 13.36 9.53 0.75
N PHE A 279 13.66 10.45 1.65
CA PHE A 279 13.40 11.86 1.43
C PHE A 279 14.28 12.45 0.32
N LYS A 280 15.54 12.03 0.22
CA LYS A 280 16.40 12.39 -0.92
C LYS A 280 15.80 11.91 -2.25
N TYR A 281 15.29 10.67 -2.29
CA TYR A 281 14.60 10.14 -3.46
C TYR A 281 13.33 10.95 -3.78
N THR A 282 12.52 11.28 -2.78
CA THR A 282 11.30 12.08 -2.94
C THR A 282 11.61 13.46 -3.53
N ILE A 283 12.60 14.16 -3.01
CA ILE A 283 13.03 15.45 -3.56
C ILE A 283 13.51 15.30 -5.01
N GLY A 284 14.23 14.22 -5.32
CA GLY A 284 14.66 13.92 -6.68
C GLY A 284 13.50 13.70 -7.67
N ILE A 285 12.50 12.95 -7.26
CA ILE A 285 11.29 12.70 -8.07
C ILE A 285 10.44 13.97 -8.19
N ASN A 286 10.28 14.75 -7.13
CA ASN A 286 9.58 16.04 -7.18
C ASN A 286 10.30 17.02 -8.15
N THR A 287 11.61 17.02 -8.13
CA THR A 287 12.42 17.83 -9.08
C THR A 287 12.23 17.35 -10.52
N LEU A 288 12.16 16.04 -10.74
CA LEU A 288 11.89 15.45 -12.07
C LEU A 288 10.53 15.90 -12.60
N TYR A 289 9.45 15.74 -11.82
CA TYR A 289 8.11 16.17 -12.23
C TYR A 289 8.03 17.69 -12.47
N PHE A 290 8.64 18.48 -11.61
CA PHE A 290 8.74 19.93 -11.81
C PHE A 290 9.44 20.26 -13.12
N ALA A 291 10.54 19.58 -13.44
CA ALA A 291 11.26 19.76 -14.70
C ALA A 291 10.38 19.38 -15.90
N GLU A 292 9.72 18.21 -15.85
CA GLU A 292 8.86 17.74 -16.94
C GLU A 292 7.68 18.68 -17.16
N ASP A 293 6.96 19.09 -16.12
CA ASP A 293 5.84 20.03 -16.25
C ASP A 293 6.28 21.42 -16.72
N SER A 294 7.36 21.96 -16.15
CA SER A 294 7.81 23.32 -16.42
C SER A 294 8.45 23.50 -17.80
N PHE A 295 9.07 22.44 -18.36
CA PHE A 295 9.85 22.55 -19.61
C PHE A 295 9.12 21.97 -20.81
N PHE A 296 8.29 20.95 -20.62
CA PHE A 296 7.69 20.22 -21.75
C PHE A 296 6.18 20.43 -21.87
N ALA A 297 5.45 20.57 -20.75
CA ALA A 297 4.00 20.73 -20.76
C ALA A 297 3.52 22.16 -21.04
N LYS A 298 4.32 23.19 -20.66
CA LYS A 298 4.00 24.62 -20.77
C LYS A 298 4.81 25.36 -21.84
N GLY A 299 5.35 24.64 -22.83
CA GLY A 299 6.22 25.19 -23.86
C GLY A 299 7.70 25.19 -23.43
N HIS A 300 8.57 25.00 -24.42
CA HIS A 300 10.01 24.92 -24.20
C HIS A 300 10.56 26.22 -23.63
N ASN A 301 11.13 26.21 -22.41
CA ASN A 301 11.73 27.39 -21.79
C ASN A 301 13.17 27.12 -21.28
N PRO A 302 14.17 27.33 -22.13
CA PRO A 302 15.56 27.07 -21.78
C PRO A 302 16.04 27.82 -20.53
N ALA A 303 15.53 29.04 -20.29
CA ALA A 303 15.91 29.82 -19.11
C ALA A 303 15.47 29.17 -17.79
N ARG A 304 14.32 28.48 -17.77
CA ARG A 304 13.89 27.70 -16.58
C ARG A 304 14.78 26.49 -16.35
N PHE A 305 15.20 25.81 -17.43
CA PHE A 305 16.14 24.70 -17.33
C PHE A 305 17.49 25.14 -16.76
N LEU A 306 18.04 26.23 -17.26
CA LEU A 306 19.29 26.82 -16.75
C LEU A 306 19.13 27.17 -15.25
N LYS A 307 18.04 27.81 -14.85
CA LYS A 307 17.75 28.09 -13.42
C LYS A 307 17.74 26.82 -12.58
N LEU A 308 17.12 25.74 -13.06
CA LEU A 308 17.12 24.46 -12.36
C LEU A 308 18.54 23.87 -12.26
N LEU A 309 19.30 23.89 -13.35
CA LEU A 309 20.67 23.40 -13.41
C LEU A 309 21.57 24.13 -12.40
N PHE A 310 21.54 25.47 -12.41
CA PHE A 310 22.34 26.31 -11.51
C PHE A 310 21.84 26.28 -10.04
N SER A 311 20.58 25.90 -9.79
CA SER A 311 20.08 25.74 -8.42
C SER A 311 20.66 24.52 -7.70
N GLY A 312 21.33 23.62 -8.42
CA GLY A 312 21.82 22.32 -7.90
C GLY A 312 20.73 21.26 -7.76
N PHE A 313 19.44 21.58 -7.91
CA PHE A 313 18.35 20.60 -7.81
C PHE A 313 18.36 19.57 -8.94
N TYR A 314 18.85 19.93 -10.13
CA TYR A 314 19.02 18.98 -11.24
C TYR A 314 19.77 17.71 -10.80
N PHE A 315 20.79 17.85 -9.96
CA PHE A 315 21.60 16.74 -9.47
C PHE A 315 20.91 15.87 -8.43
N THR A 316 19.75 16.30 -7.89
CA THR A 316 18.90 15.47 -7.01
C THR A 316 18.06 14.47 -7.81
N ILE A 317 17.80 14.72 -9.08
CA ILE A 317 17.06 13.82 -9.97
C ILE A 317 17.81 12.49 -10.07
N PRO A 318 17.10 11.32 -9.99
CA PRO A 318 17.73 10.02 -10.17
C PRO A 318 18.52 9.92 -11.47
N ALA A 319 19.75 9.39 -11.45
CA ALA A 319 20.71 9.41 -12.54
C ALA A 319 20.13 8.94 -13.88
N LYS A 320 19.35 7.85 -13.86
CA LYS A 320 18.69 7.31 -15.07
C LYS A 320 17.73 8.29 -15.75
N ASN A 321 17.18 9.23 -14.99
CA ASN A 321 16.19 10.21 -15.48
C ASN A 321 16.87 11.52 -15.91
N ARG A 322 18.05 11.86 -15.35
CA ARG A 322 18.80 13.07 -15.71
C ARG A 322 19.17 13.10 -17.18
N PHE A 323 19.67 11.99 -17.70
CA PHE A 323 20.03 11.89 -19.13
C PHE A 323 18.80 12.08 -20.04
N LYS A 324 17.66 11.49 -19.70
CA LYS A 324 16.41 11.64 -20.46
C LYS A 324 15.94 13.10 -20.52
N ILE A 325 16.03 13.84 -19.41
CA ILE A 325 15.67 15.27 -19.39
C ILE A 325 16.65 16.10 -20.20
N LEU A 326 17.96 15.85 -20.05
CA LEU A 326 18.99 16.54 -20.82
C LEU A 326 18.80 16.28 -22.32
N ALA A 327 18.62 15.05 -22.74
CA ALA A 327 18.37 14.70 -24.13
C ALA A 327 17.12 15.39 -24.68
N LYS A 328 16.01 15.37 -23.93
CA LYS A 328 14.80 16.09 -24.33
C LYS A 328 15.02 17.61 -24.42
N SER A 329 15.79 18.21 -23.53
CA SER A 329 16.08 19.65 -23.56
C SER A 329 16.94 20.07 -24.76
N LEU A 330 17.73 19.16 -25.33
CA LEU A 330 18.59 19.41 -26.51
C LEU A 330 17.90 19.08 -27.84
N LEU A 331 16.91 18.20 -27.84
CA LEU A 331 16.23 17.71 -29.06
C LEU A 331 15.02 18.56 -29.48
N PHE A 332 14.53 19.45 -28.62
CA PHE A 332 13.41 20.36 -28.93
C PHE A 332 13.95 21.78 -29.31
N HIS A 333 14.84 21.82 -30.32
CA HIS A 333 15.17 23.05 -31.05
C HIS A 333 14.51 23.04 -32.40
#